data_e931865348fd7eda9f69d15796d54a44
#
_entry.id   e931865348fd7eda9f69d15796d54a44
#
_cell.length_a   1.000
_cell.length_b   1.000
_cell.length_c   1.000
_cell.angle_alpha   90.00
_cell.angle_beta   90.00
_cell.angle_gamma   90.00
#
_symmetry.space_group_name_H-M   'P 1'
#
loop_
_entity.id
_entity.type
_entity.pdbx_description
1 polymer ?
#
loop_
_entity_poly.entity_id
_entity_poly.type
_entity_poly.pdbx_seq_one_letter_code
_entity_poly.pdbx_strand_id
1 'polypeptide(L)'
;LVGFVKASMVLAFSLVLISSSALHAAGPVKVVTGEHAARKIHLQVGKSVIVRSGAPVVRTTLGSPDVADIVALSPTQIYITGKATGVTNLTLWQSDDKVSAIYDIEVAPDTMRLKEKLHEVLPGERDIKVSASHDSLTLSGTISSSTHLAQAMTLAEAYSGGKKVINLLQVSGVHQVMLEVRVAEMSRTLTNRLGINSIWNVNGSMGASLLGNLASLDKFAGSASGSSSEFTFAPTVNSLFHILGGPFTWTAFIDALKEDGLVKVLAEPTLIAMSGQSASFLAGGEFPIPVPQGLGTVGIEYKQFGVSLAFTPTVLNDKRMNIIVAPEVSELDYTTAINIAGVAVPGLTTRKVSTAIELNDGQSFAIAGLLKDTIREDAKKFPILGSIPVLGALFRSVSFQRNETELIVIVTPRLAKPIDVATQPLPTDKFIEPSDSEFFFLGLLQGRAPKPAPRAPLPITDKKAGFDGEFGHTVP
;
A
#
# COMPACT_ATOMS: atom_id res chain seq x y z
N LEU A 1 -24.38 41.85 -21.38
CA LEU A 1 -25.42 42.54 -22.16
C LEU A 1 -26.66 41.63 -22.11
N VAL A 2 -27.63 41.95 -21.23
CA VAL A 2 -28.88 42.62 -21.48
C VAL A 2 -29.77 41.81 -22.42
N GLY A 3 -30.93 41.28 -22.05
CA GLY A 3 -32.06 41.78 -21.30
C GLY A 3 -33.18 40.77 -21.37
N PHE A 4 -33.90 40.54 -20.33
CA PHE A 4 -35.27 41.03 -20.11
C PHE A 4 -36.26 40.95 -21.30
N VAL A 5 -37.40 40.26 -21.07
CA VAL A 5 -38.81 40.70 -21.19
C VAL A 5 -39.69 39.47 -20.90
N LYS A 6 -40.38 39.36 -19.86
CA LYS A 6 -41.75 39.67 -19.38
C LYS A 6 -42.84 39.67 -20.45
N ALA A 7 -43.90 38.94 -20.18
CA ALA A 7 -45.31 39.28 -20.15
C ALA A 7 -46.15 38.09 -20.56
N SER A 8 -46.98 37.52 -19.69
CA SER A 8 -48.31 38.04 -19.25
C SER A 8 -49.47 37.63 -20.15
N MET A 9 -50.34 36.76 -19.60
CA MET A 9 -51.80 36.85 -19.56
C MET A 9 -52.55 36.80 -20.90
N VAL A 10 -53.45 35.84 -21.07
CA VAL A 10 -54.87 36.12 -21.25
C VAL A 10 -55.71 34.84 -21.16
N LEU A 11 -56.66 34.87 -20.28
CA LEU A 11 -57.85 34.03 -20.11
C LEU A 11 -58.70 34.09 -21.38
N ALA A 12 -59.14 32.94 -21.89
CA ALA A 12 -60.29 32.90 -22.79
C ALA A 12 -61.20 31.74 -22.39
N PHE A 13 -62.30 32.13 -21.80
CA PHE A 13 -63.52 31.38 -21.51
C PHE A 13 -64.20 31.07 -22.82
N SER A 14 -64.44 29.83 -23.19
CA SER A 14 -65.38 29.48 -24.23
C SER A 14 -66.23 28.27 -23.75
N LEU A 15 -67.45 28.66 -23.50
CA LEU A 15 -68.63 27.82 -23.25
C LEU A 15 -68.97 27.04 -24.54
N VAL A 16 -68.91 25.69 -24.52
CA VAL A 16 -69.47 24.86 -25.59
C VAL A 16 -70.45 23.88 -24.99
N LEU A 17 -71.63 23.97 -25.56
CA LEU A 17 -72.87 23.20 -25.24
C LEU A 17 -72.67 21.69 -25.23
N ILE A 18 -73.29 21.09 -24.24
CA ILE A 18 -73.45 19.69 -24.00
C ILE A 18 -74.46 19.12 -25.01
N SER A 19 -74.06 18.22 -25.87
CA SER A 19 -74.93 17.26 -26.52
C SER A 19 -74.89 15.97 -25.76
N SER A 20 -76.01 15.65 -25.11
CA SER A 20 -76.25 14.45 -24.37
C SER A 20 -76.40 13.24 -25.32
N SER A 21 -75.28 12.45 -25.41
CA SER A 21 -75.35 11.10 -25.96
C SER A 21 -75.74 10.13 -24.79
N ALA A 22 -76.76 9.39 -24.95
CA ALA A 22 -77.21 8.39 -23.98
C ALA A 22 -76.10 7.37 -23.72
N LEU A 23 -75.54 7.43 -22.53
CA LEU A 23 -74.64 6.39 -22.01
C LEU A 23 -75.52 5.19 -21.64
N HIS A 24 -75.38 4.09 -22.39
CA HIS A 24 -75.91 2.80 -21.96
C HIS A 24 -75.30 2.41 -20.63
N ALA A 25 -76.07 2.44 -19.56
CA ALA A 25 -75.63 1.95 -18.26
C ALA A 25 -75.35 0.44 -18.38
N ALA A 26 -74.02 0.09 -18.41
CA ALA A 26 -73.68 -1.29 -18.12
C ALA A 26 -74.19 -1.61 -16.71
N GLY A 27 -75.03 -2.64 -16.61
CA GLY A 27 -75.57 -3.06 -15.34
C GLY A 27 -74.52 -3.31 -14.29
N PRO A 28 -74.82 -3.20 -13.00
CA PRO A 28 -73.81 -3.34 -11.94
C PRO A 28 -73.18 -4.72 -12.06
N VAL A 29 -71.87 -4.73 -12.24
CA VAL A 29 -71.04 -5.95 -12.10
C VAL A 29 -71.31 -6.44 -10.67
N LYS A 30 -72.07 -7.52 -10.47
CA LYS A 30 -72.16 -8.19 -9.18
C LYS A 30 -70.75 -8.73 -8.84
N VAL A 31 -70.00 -8.01 -8.08
CA VAL A 31 -68.86 -8.56 -7.41
C VAL A 31 -69.31 -9.53 -6.37
N VAL A 32 -69.21 -10.81 -6.67
CA VAL A 32 -69.49 -11.89 -5.71
C VAL A 32 -68.34 -11.85 -4.70
N THR A 33 -68.53 -11.10 -3.63
CA THR A 33 -67.67 -11.18 -2.42
C THR A 33 -67.99 -12.52 -1.75
N GLY A 34 -67.31 -13.58 -2.19
CA GLY A 34 -67.39 -14.87 -1.55
C GLY A 34 -66.78 -14.79 -0.15
N GLU A 35 -67.47 -15.33 0.83
CA GLU A 35 -67.10 -15.52 2.23
C GLU A 35 -65.84 -16.42 2.42
N HIS A 36 -65.07 -16.69 1.38
CA HIS A 36 -63.92 -17.59 1.41
C HIS A 36 -62.65 -16.80 1.35
N ALA A 37 -62.05 -16.60 2.53
CA ALA A 37 -60.67 -16.08 2.62
C ALA A 37 -59.71 -16.95 1.77
N ALA A 38 -59.01 -16.33 0.84
CA ALA A 38 -58.04 -17.04 -0.01
C ALA A 38 -57.00 -17.74 0.87
N ARG A 39 -56.80 -19.04 0.67
CA ARG A 39 -55.79 -19.82 1.37
C ARG A 39 -54.46 -19.69 0.60
N LYS A 40 -53.38 -19.36 1.29
CA LYS A 40 -52.06 -19.25 0.68
C LYS A 40 -51.37 -20.60 0.55
N ILE A 41 -50.81 -20.87 -0.62
CA ILE A 41 -49.97 -22.04 -0.91
C ILE A 41 -48.63 -21.53 -1.38
N HIS A 42 -47.58 -21.87 -0.63
CA HIS A 42 -46.21 -21.57 -1.03
C HIS A 42 -45.59 -22.78 -1.71
N LEU A 43 -45.12 -22.61 -2.94
CA LEU A 43 -44.45 -23.62 -3.75
C LEU A 43 -43.07 -23.15 -4.15
N GLN A 44 -42.16 -24.08 -4.38
CA GLN A 44 -40.88 -23.80 -5.04
C GLN A 44 -40.98 -24.21 -6.51
N VAL A 45 -40.21 -23.54 -7.36
CA VAL A 45 -40.12 -23.93 -8.79
C VAL A 45 -39.70 -25.39 -8.91
N GLY A 46 -40.46 -26.16 -9.73
CA GLY A 46 -40.22 -27.59 -9.94
C GLY A 46 -40.73 -28.49 -8.81
N LYS A 47 -41.39 -27.94 -7.78
CA LYS A 47 -42.05 -28.72 -6.71
C LYS A 47 -43.56 -28.72 -6.89
N SER A 48 -44.21 -29.69 -6.30
CA SER A 48 -45.64 -29.89 -6.40
C SER A 48 -46.28 -30.20 -5.05
N VAL A 49 -47.57 -29.86 -4.95
CA VAL A 49 -48.37 -30.13 -3.76
C VAL A 49 -49.72 -30.70 -4.19
N ILE A 50 -50.28 -31.59 -3.38
CA ILE A 50 -51.63 -32.09 -3.56
C ILE A 50 -52.55 -31.34 -2.61
N VAL A 51 -53.54 -30.64 -3.18
CA VAL A 51 -54.61 -29.96 -2.43
C VAL A 51 -55.83 -30.83 -2.44
N ARG A 52 -56.45 -31.06 -1.28
CA ARG A 52 -57.73 -31.77 -1.13
C ARG A 52 -58.85 -30.76 -0.95
N SER A 53 -59.82 -30.83 -1.82
CA SER A 53 -61.06 -30.08 -1.70
C SER A 53 -62.02 -30.78 -0.76
N GLY A 54 -62.78 -30.03 0.05
CA GLY A 54 -63.79 -30.56 0.94
C GLY A 54 -65.12 -31.01 0.21
N ALA A 55 -65.22 -30.62 -1.06
CA ALA A 55 -66.37 -30.98 -1.92
C ALA A 55 -65.88 -31.32 -3.33
N PRO A 56 -66.61 -32.09 -4.13
CA PRO A 56 -66.25 -32.42 -5.50
C PRO A 56 -66.14 -31.18 -6.37
N VAL A 57 -65.03 -31.07 -7.07
CA VAL A 57 -64.69 -29.97 -7.98
C VAL A 57 -65.02 -30.37 -9.40
N VAL A 58 -65.79 -29.54 -10.09
CA VAL A 58 -66.22 -29.79 -11.49
C VAL A 58 -65.35 -28.98 -12.46
N ARG A 59 -64.97 -27.78 -12.04
CA ARG A 59 -64.13 -26.88 -12.87
C ARG A 59 -63.07 -26.22 -12.01
N THR A 60 -61.90 -26.08 -12.59
CA THR A 60 -60.77 -25.34 -12.00
C THR A 60 -60.38 -24.17 -12.90
N THR A 61 -60.07 -23.03 -12.33
CA THR A 61 -59.62 -21.85 -13.07
C THR A 61 -58.32 -21.36 -12.46
N LEU A 62 -57.25 -21.32 -13.29
CA LEU A 62 -55.95 -20.83 -12.89
C LEU A 62 -55.68 -19.47 -13.55
N GLY A 63 -55.28 -18.49 -12.78
CA GLY A 63 -55.07 -17.11 -13.24
C GLY A 63 -53.88 -16.97 -14.21
N SER A 64 -52.78 -17.67 -13.96
CA SER A 64 -51.57 -17.63 -14.82
C SER A 64 -51.00 -19.02 -14.99
N PRO A 65 -51.20 -19.66 -16.14
CA PRO A 65 -50.66 -21.00 -16.44
C PRO A 65 -49.12 -21.04 -16.61
N ASP A 66 -48.51 -19.89 -16.79
CA ASP A 66 -47.05 -19.76 -16.88
C ASP A 66 -46.37 -19.91 -15.52
N VAL A 67 -47.04 -19.54 -14.42
CA VAL A 67 -46.53 -19.59 -13.06
C VAL A 67 -46.71 -20.98 -12.43
N ALA A 68 -47.88 -21.55 -12.60
CA ALA A 68 -48.21 -22.89 -12.07
C ALA A 68 -49.00 -23.71 -13.08
N ASP A 69 -48.96 -25.03 -12.92
CA ASP A 69 -49.77 -25.96 -13.66
C ASP A 69 -50.63 -26.80 -12.70
N ILE A 70 -51.80 -27.20 -13.14
CA ILE A 70 -52.76 -27.95 -12.33
C ILE A 70 -53.26 -29.19 -13.06
N VAL A 71 -53.29 -30.30 -12.36
CA VAL A 71 -53.88 -31.55 -12.84
C VAL A 71 -54.87 -32.07 -11.80
N ALA A 72 -56.14 -32.32 -12.20
CA ALA A 72 -57.12 -32.95 -11.33
C ALA A 72 -56.80 -34.45 -11.29
N LEU A 73 -56.39 -34.97 -10.16
CA LEU A 73 -56.16 -36.42 -9.94
C LEU A 73 -57.46 -37.14 -9.62
N SER A 74 -58.39 -36.47 -8.95
CA SER A 74 -59.71 -36.97 -8.62
C SER A 74 -60.67 -35.79 -8.40
N PRO A 75 -61.98 -36.01 -8.29
CA PRO A 75 -62.93 -34.93 -8.02
C PRO A 75 -62.63 -34.11 -6.74
N THR A 76 -61.83 -34.65 -5.84
CA THR A 76 -61.43 -33.98 -4.57
C THR A 76 -59.95 -33.73 -4.41
N GLN A 77 -59.08 -34.11 -5.38
CA GLN A 77 -57.69 -33.98 -5.29
C GLN A 77 -57.10 -33.25 -6.52
N ILE A 78 -56.40 -32.18 -6.29
CA ILE A 78 -55.79 -31.36 -7.32
C ILE A 78 -54.29 -31.32 -7.07
N TYR A 79 -53.51 -31.70 -8.08
CA TYR A 79 -52.05 -31.63 -8.10
C TYR A 79 -51.66 -30.29 -8.70
N ILE A 80 -50.86 -29.54 -7.97
CA ILE A 80 -50.38 -28.21 -8.37
C ILE A 80 -48.87 -28.26 -8.47
N THR A 81 -48.33 -27.85 -9.61
CA THR A 81 -46.88 -27.78 -9.86
C THR A 81 -46.47 -26.34 -10.12
N GLY A 82 -45.43 -25.84 -9.42
CA GLY A 82 -44.83 -24.54 -9.69
C GLY A 82 -43.93 -24.62 -10.90
N LYS A 83 -44.20 -23.86 -11.99
CA LYS A 83 -43.40 -23.81 -13.22
C LYS A 83 -42.40 -22.69 -13.20
N ALA A 84 -42.84 -21.48 -12.88
CA ALA A 84 -41.99 -20.28 -12.84
C ALA A 84 -42.30 -19.45 -11.60
N THR A 85 -41.35 -18.64 -11.18
CA THR A 85 -41.52 -17.73 -10.04
C THR A 85 -42.65 -16.71 -10.32
N GLY A 86 -43.55 -16.55 -9.40
CA GLY A 86 -44.65 -15.63 -9.56
C GLY A 86 -45.77 -15.90 -8.57
N VAL A 87 -46.85 -15.09 -8.65
CA VAL A 87 -48.07 -15.30 -7.89
C VAL A 87 -49.21 -15.53 -8.86
N THR A 88 -50.00 -16.51 -8.56
CA THR A 88 -51.25 -16.81 -9.31
C THR A 88 -52.35 -17.25 -8.35
N ASN A 89 -53.58 -17.28 -8.80
CA ASN A 89 -54.69 -17.78 -8.02
C ASN A 89 -55.37 -19.00 -8.70
N LEU A 90 -55.79 -19.89 -7.87
CA LEU A 90 -56.56 -21.07 -8.28
C LEU A 90 -57.98 -20.99 -7.66
N THR A 91 -58.97 -20.98 -8.49
CA THR A 91 -60.37 -21.02 -8.07
C THR A 91 -60.97 -22.37 -8.39
N LEU A 92 -61.58 -22.99 -7.39
CA LEU A 92 -62.26 -24.29 -7.50
C LEU A 92 -63.79 -24.10 -7.52
N TRP A 93 -64.42 -24.70 -8.50
CA TRP A 93 -65.87 -24.57 -8.72
C TRP A 93 -66.57 -25.91 -8.51
N GLN A 94 -67.71 -25.85 -7.86
CA GLN A 94 -68.66 -26.98 -7.70
C GLN A 94 -69.68 -27.03 -8.84
N SER A 95 -70.57 -28.09 -8.83
CA SER A 95 -71.62 -28.32 -9.84
C SER A 95 -72.68 -27.20 -9.98
N ASP A 96 -72.83 -26.36 -8.95
CA ASP A 96 -73.84 -25.27 -8.93
C ASP A 96 -73.21 -23.89 -9.30
N ASP A 97 -72.08 -23.84 -10.00
CA ASP A 97 -71.28 -22.63 -10.27
C ASP A 97 -70.91 -21.85 -8.99
N LYS A 98 -70.92 -22.52 -7.84
CA LYS A 98 -70.43 -21.94 -6.58
C LYS A 98 -68.96 -22.15 -6.42
N VAL A 99 -68.28 -21.14 -5.92
CA VAL A 99 -66.86 -21.21 -5.59
C VAL A 99 -66.70 -22.09 -4.35
N SER A 100 -65.95 -23.19 -4.48
CA SER A 100 -65.58 -24.07 -3.36
C SER A 100 -64.47 -23.54 -2.51
N ALA A 101 -63.41 -23.05 -3.14
CA ALA A 101 -62.30 -22.49 -2.48
C ALA A 101 -61.44 -21.61 -3.46
N ILE A 102 -60.75 -20.63 -2.92
CA ILE A 102 -59.76 -19.82 -3.63
C ILE A 102 -58.41 -20.05 -2.96
N TYR A 103 -57.39 -20.32 -3.76
CA TYR A 103 -56.02 -20.47 -3.31
C TYR A 103 -55.12 -19.43 -4.00
N ASP A 104 -54.39 -18.67 -3.22
CA ASP A 104 -53.30 -17.82 -3.71
C ASP A 104 -52.04 -18.67 -3.73
N ILE A 105 -51.49 -18.92 -4.90
CA ILE A 105 -50.32 -19.74 -5.12
C ILE A 105 -49.16 -18.82 -5.33
N GLU A 106 -48.16 -18.85 -4.43
CA GLU A 106 -46.88 -18.15 -4.54
C GLU A 106 -45.79 -19.15 -4.87
N VAL A 107 -45.18 -19.03 -6.05
CA VAL A 107 -44.10 -19.88 -6.50
C VAL A 107 -42.80 -19.07 -6.33
N ALA A 108 -41.91 -19.54 -5.44
CA ALA A 108 -40.63 -18.92 -5.11
C ALA A 108 -39.45 -19.71 -5.72
N PRO A 109 -38.28 -19.10 -5.91
CA PRO A 109 -37.03 -19.81 -6.26
C PRO A 109 -36.67 -20.84 -5.19
N ASP A 110 -35.94 -21.89 -5.59
CA ASP A 110 -35.44 -22.91 -4.64
C ASP A 110 -34.22 -22.37 -3.83
N THR A 111 -34.55 -21.62 -2.79
CA THR A 111 -33.55 -21.06 -1.88
C THR A 111 -32.80 -22.10 -1.05
N MET A 112 -33.42 -23.27 -0.79
CA MET A 112 -32.81 -24.35 -0.02
C MET A 112 -31.64 -24.95 -0.80
N ARG A 113 -31.86 -25.23 -2.07
CA ARG A 113 -30.83 -25.80 -2.95
C ARG A 113 -29.67 -24.81 -3.17
N LEU A 114 -29.95 -23.52 -3.30
CA LEU A 114 -28.92 -22.50 -3.36
C LEU A 114 -28.13 -22.44 -2.04
N LYS A 115 -28.80 -22.48 -0.90
CA LYS A 115 -28.12 -22.48 0.41
C LYS A 115 -27.23 -23.71 0.61
N GLU A 116 -27.70 -24.90 0.24
CA GLU A 116 -26.90 -26.13 0.26
C GLU A 116 -25.65 -25.97 -0.64
N LYS A 117 -25.83 -25.45 -1.86
CA LYS A 117 -24.71 -25.26 -2.79
C LYS A 117 -23.72 -24.18 -2.34
N LEU A 118 -24.20 -23.12 -1.71
CA LEU A 118 -23.35 -22.12 -1.07
C LEU A 118 -22.50 -22.74 0.06
N HIS A 119 -23.11 -23.59 0.91
CA HIS A 119 -22.35 -24.28 1.96
C HIS A 119 -21.36 -25.32 1.42
N GLU A 120 -21.67 -25.96 0.30
CA GLU A 120 -20.75 -26.92 -0.34
C GLU A 120 -19.53 -26.21 -0.93
N VAL A 121 -19.73 -25.07 -1.61
CA VAL A 121 -18.68 -24.32 -2.29
C VAL A 121 -17.89 -23.42 -1.32
N LEU A 122 -18.58 -22.88 -0.30
CA LEU A 122 -18.03 -21.96 0.68
C LEU A 122 -18.25 -22.50 2.12
N PRO A 123 -17.58 -23.61 2.51
CA PRO A 123 -17.84 -24.27 3.80
C PRO A 123 -17.46 -23.42 5.02
N GLY A 124 -16.59 -22.40 4.83
CA GLY A 124 -16.20 -21.45 5.88
C GLY A 124 -17.25 -20.36 6.17
N GLU A 125 -18.16 -20.12 5.23
CA GLU A 125 -19.12 -19.00 5.30
C GLU A 125 -20.48 -19.46 5.87
N ARG A 126 -20.61 -19.41 7.20
CA ARG A 126 -21.81 -19.91 7.88
C ARG A 126 -22.93 -18.87 7.99
N ASP A 127 -22.63 -17.60 7.85
CA ASP A 127 -23.55 -16.49 8.12
C ASP A 127 -24.29 -16.00 6.88
N ILE A 128 -24.15 -16.69 5.74
CA ILE A 128 -24.87 -16.32 4.51
C ILE A 128 -26.34 -16.71 4.65
N LYS A 129 -27.20 -15.71 4.60
CA LYS A 129 -28.67 -15.86 4.59
C LYS A 129 -29.18 -15.61 3.18
N VAL A 130 -29.97 -16.55 2.69
CA VAL A 130 -30.64 -16.46 1.39
C VAL A 130 -32.10 -16.23 1.63
N SER A 131 -32.67 -15.16 1.10
CA SER A 131 -34.09 -14.92 1.10
C SER A 131 -34.59 -14.60 -0.31
N ALA A 132 -35.75 -15.14 -0.67
CA ALA A 132 -36.37 -14.86 -1.94
C ALA A 132 -37.59 -13.96 -1.73
N SER A 133 -37.74 -12.97 -2.55
CA SER A 133 -38.94 -12.20 -2.74
C SER A 133 -39.52 -12.52 -4.13
N HIS A 134 -40.70 -12.03 -4.41
CA HIS A 134 -41.41 -12.28 -5.66
C HIS A 134 -40.57 -12.03 -6.92
N ASP A 135 -39.75 -10.96 -6.91
CA ASP A 135 -38.97 -10.51 -8.08
C ASP A 135 -37.46 -10.49 -7.86
N SER A 136 -36.99 -10.90 -6.70
CA SER A 136 -35.55 -10.79 -6.36
C SER A 136 -35.12 -11.89 -5.42
N LEU A 137 -33.85 -12.27 -5.57
CA LEU A 137 -33.13 -13.11 -4.65
C LEU A 137 -32.17 -12.21 -3.84
N THR A 138 -32.27 -12.23 -2.53
CA THR A 138 -31.44 -11.41 -1.65
C THR A 138 -30.47 -12.29 -0.89
N LEU A 139 -29.17 -11.98 -1.02
CA LEU A 139 -28.12 -12.50 -0.18
C LEU A 139 -27.81 -11.48 0.91
N SER A 140 -27.80 -11.90 2.16
CA SER A 140 -27.46 -11.06 3.32
C SER A 140 -26.63 -11.81 4.33
N GLY A 141 -25.95 -11.08 5.22
CA GLY A 141 -25.06 -11.65 6.22
C GLY A 141 -23.64 -11.17 6.08
N THR A 142 -22.70 -11.90 6.68
CA THR A 142 -21.27 -11.57 6.67
C THR A 142 -20.50 -12.64 5.91
N ILE A 143 -19.47 -12.19 5.17
CA ILE A 143 -18.59 -13.04 4.36
C ILE A 143 -17.14 -12.64 4.60
N SER A 144 -16.22 -13.60 4.60
CA SER A 144 -14.83 -13.37 5.02
C SER A 144 -13.97 -12.62 3.99
N SER A 145 -14.26 -12.76 2.70
CA SER A 145 -13.44 -12.13 1.66
C SER A 145 -14.23 -11.64 0.45
N SER A 146 -13.67 -10.67 -0.27
CA SER A 146 -14.23 -10.16 -1.54
C SER A 146 -14.27 -11.22 -2.64
N THR A 147 -13.35 -12.18 -2.62
CA THR A 147 -13.32 -13.31 -3.56
C THR A 147 -14.50 -14.25 -3.32
N HIS A 148 -14.78 -14.59 -2.05
CA HIS A 148 -15.94 -15.40 -1.68
C HIS A 148 -17.26 -14.68 -1.99
N LEU A 149 -17.30 -13.34 -1.82
CA LEU A 149 -18.45 -12.54 -2.21
C LEU A 149 -18.74 -12.66 -3.71
N ALA A 150 -17.72 -12.53 -4.57
CA ALA A 150 -17.87 -12.68 -6.01
C ALA A 150 -18.37 -14.09 -6.39
N GLN A 151 -17.84 -15.13 -5.75
CA GLN A 151 -18.30 -16.51 -5.95
C GLN A 151 -19.73 -16.73 -5.51
N ALA A 152 -20.11 -16.20 -4.34
CA ALA A 152 -21.49 -16.27 -3.83
C ALA A 152 -22.47 -15.55 -4.76
N MET A 153 -22.09 -14.40 -5.31
CA MET A 153 -22.91 -13.66 -6.29
C MET A 153 -23.10 -14.44 -7.59
N THR A 154 -22.02 -14.99 -8.16
CA THR A 154 -22.11 -15.81 -9.37
C THR A 154 -22.99 -17.04 -9.19
N LEU A 155 -22.90 -17.72 -8.04
CA LEU A 155 -23.78 -18.81 -7.69
C LEU A 155 -25.24 -18.37 -7.57
N ALA A 156 -25.50 -17.25 -6.89
CA ALA A 156 -26.83 -16.73 -6.72
C ALA A 156 -27.48 -16.34 -8.07
N GLU A 157 -26.71 -15.74 -8.98
CA GLU A 157 -27.17 -15.42 -10.34
C GLU A 157 -27.55 -16.68 -11.11
N ALA A 158 -26.76 -17.74 -11.03
CA ALA A 158 -27.07 -19.03 -11.68
C ALA A 158 -28.37 -19.67 -11.16
N TYR A 159 -28.68 -19.46 -9.88
CA TYR A 159 -29.89 -20.02 -9.24
C TYR A 159 -31.06 -19.05 -9.19
N SER A 160 -30.91 -17.80 -9.59
CA SER A 160 -31.96 -16.78 -9.56
C SER A 160 -33.08 -17.00 -10.58
N GLY A 161 -32.86 -17.86 -11.59
CA GLY A 161 -33.80 -18.09 -12.68
C GLY A 161 -34.09 -16.84 -13.52
N GLY A 162 -33.09 -15.94 -13.67
CA GLY A 162 -33.22 -14.68 -14.41
C GLY A 162 -33.76 -13.51 -13.61
N LYS A 163 -33.98 -13.67 -12.31
CA LYS A 163 -34.41 -12.62 -11.41
C LYS A 163 -33.22 -11.80 -10.89
N LYS A 164 -33.51 -10.58 -10.48
CA LYS A 164 -32.45 -9.68 -9.94
C LYS A 164 -31.92 -10.23 -8.63
N VAL A 165 -30.59 -10.36 -8.53
CA VAL A 165 -29.91 -10.67 -7.27
C VAL A 165 -29.56 -9.36 -6.55
N ILE A 166 -30.00 -9.24 -5.29
CA ILE A 166 -29.70 -8.11 -4.42
C ILE A 166 -28.61 -8.55 -3.44
N ASN A 167 -27.49 -7.88 -3.50
CA ASN A 167 -26.38 -8.12 -2.61
C ASN A 167 -26.44 -7.22 -1.37
N LEU A 168 -26.65 -7.82 -0.20
CA LEU A 168 -26.57 -7.19 1.12
C LEU A 168 -25.51 -7.92 1.99
N LEU A 169 -24.61 -8.67 1.36
CA LEU A 169 -23.49 -9.28 2.06
C LEU A 169 -22.49 -8.21 2.47
N GLN A 170 -22.05 -8.26 3.71
CA GLN A 170 -20.98 -7.41 4.23
C GLN A 170 -19.71 -8.23 4.37
N VAL A 171 -18.60 -7.75 3.78
CA VAL A 171 -17.32 -8.39 4.00
C VAL A 171 -16.90 -8.13 5.44
N SER A 172 -16.79 -9.20 6.24
CA SER A 172 -16.42 -9.08 7.65
C SER A 172 -14.94 -8.82 7.77
N GLY A 173 -14.64 -7.69 8.40
CA GLY A 173 -13.28 -7.27 8.69
C GLY A 173 -12.73 -6.33 7.61
N VAL A 174 -12.56 -5.08 7.99
CA VAL A 174 -11.69 -4.17 7.27
C VAL A 174 -10.27 -4.69 7.48
N HIS A 175 -9.80 -5.51 6.55
CA HIS A 175 -8.42 -5.97 6.61
C HIS A 175 -7.49 -4.80 6.32
N GLN A 176 -6.86 -4.28 7.37
CA GLN A 176 -5.77 -3.33 7.25
C GLN A 176 -4.47 -4.12 7.16
N VAL A 177 -3.62 -3.73 6.23
CA VAL A 177 -2.30 -4.33 6.03
C VAL A 177 -1.26 -3.28 6.37
N MET A 178 -0.41 -3.60 7.31
CA MET A 178 0.81 -2.88 7.60
C MET A 178 1.93 -3.46 6.76
N LEU A 179 2.61 -2.62 6.00
CA LEU A 179 3.79 -2.99 5.23
C LEU A 179 5.03 -2.39 5.89
N GLU A 180 5.94 -3.25 6.31
CA GLU A 180 7.29 -2.87 6.72
C GLU A 180 8.23 -3.09 5.54
N VAL A 181 8.96 -2.05 5.15
CA VAL A 181 9.97 -2.13 4.10
C VAL A 181 11.32 -1.84 4.73
N ARG A 182 12.34 -2.62 4.39
CA ARG A 182 13.73 -2.40 4.79
C ARG A 182 14.58 -2.24 3.56
N VAL A 183 15.15 -1.05 3.41
CA VAL A 183 16.14 -0.75 2.38
C VAL A 183 17.48 -0.63 3.07
N ALA A 184 18.37 -1.58 2.83
CA ALA A 184 19.70 -1.60 3.41
C ALA A 184 20.75 -1.58 2.30
N GLU A 185 21.69 -0.62 2.41
CA GLU A 185 22.82 -0.49 1.49
C GLU A 185 24.10 -0.38 2.29
N MET A 186 25.13 -1.06 1.80
CA MET A 186 26.48 -0.95 2.31
C MET A 186 27.43 -0.69 1.15
N SER A 187 28.15 0.41 1.20
CA SER A 187 29.17 0.78 0.23
C SER A 187 30.54 0.81 0.90
N ARG A 188 31.50 0.09 0.31
CA ARG A 188 32.88 0.04 0.75
C ARG A 188 33.79 0.61 -0.33
N THR A 189 34.68 1.49 0.05
CA THR A 189 35.71 2.05 -0.83
C THR A 189 37.06 1.72 -0.26
N LEU A 190 37.89 1.05 -1.04
CA LEU A 190 39.28 0.78 -0.71
C LEU A 190 40.17 1.51 -1.72
N THR A 191 41.01 2.42 -1.25
CA THR A 191 41.96 3.15 -2.07
C THR A 191 43.35 2.89 -1.56
N ASN A 192 44.21 2.30 -2.38
CA ASN A 192 45.63 2.11 -2.11
C ASN A 192 46.44 2.82 -3.20
N ARG A 193 47.31 3.74 -2.80
CA ARG A 193 48.18 4.44 -3.73
C ARG A 193 49.63 4.38 -3.22
N LEU A 194 50.52 4.14 -4.13
CA LEU A 194 51.97 4.25 -3.89
C LEU A 194 52.61 4.84 -5.14
N GLY A 195 53.18 6.02 -5.00
CA GLY A 195 53.89 6.72 -6.07
C GLY A 195 55.08 7.47 -5.52
N ILE A 196 56.18 7.38 -6.21
CA ILE A 196 57.40 8.10 -5.85
C ILE A 196 57.81 8.96 -7.03
N ASN A 197 57.88 10.28 -6.80
CA ASN A 197 58.43 11.23 -7.72
C ASN A 197 59.74 11.76 -7.14
N SER A 198 60.72 12.02 -7.96
CA SER A 198 61.98 12.54 -7.49
C SER A 198 62.53 13.62 -8.42
N ILE A 199 63.17 14.58 -7.83
CA ILE A 199 63.90 15.65 -8.49
C ILE A 199 65.30 15.65 -7.94
N TRP A 200 66.30 15.72 -8.82
CA TRP A 200 67.68 15.79 -8.45
C TRP A 200 68.40 16.93 -9.17
N ASN A 201 69.35 17.56 -8.50
CA ASN A 201 70.23 18.57 -9.06
C ASN A 201 71.66 18.20 -8.69
N VAL A 202 72.50 18.18 -9.72
CA VAL A 202 73.92 17.90 -9.57
C VAL A 202 74.70 19.01 -10.31
N ASN A 203 75.42 19.86 -9.61
CA ASN A 203 76.19 20.96 -10.20
C ASN A 203 75.36 21.84 -11.17
N GLY A 204 74.11 22.13 -10.86
CA GLY A 204 73.24 22.92 -11.74
C GLY A 204 72.53 22.12 -12.85
N SER A 205 72.88 20.86 -13.05
CA SER A 205 72.13 19.95 -13.95
C SER A 205 70.96 19.33 -13.19
N MET A 206 69.77 19.53 -13.72
CA MET A 206 68.48 19.11 -13.07
C MET A 206 67.86 17.97 -13.80
N GLY A 207 67.36 17.01 -13.06
CA GLY A 207 66.52 15.90 -13.59
C GLY A 207 65.35 15.68 -12.70
N ALA A 208 64.22 15.19 -13.28
CA ALA A 208 63.02 14.91 -12.57
C ALA A 208 62.35 13.65 -13.05
N SER A 209 61.75 12.89 -12.13
CA SER A 209 60.86 11.79 -12.38
C SER A 209 59.48 12.15 -11.84
N LEU A 210 58.49 12.40 -12.72
CA LEU A 210 57.17 12.92 -12.38
C LEU A 210 56.05 11.95 -12.79
N LEU A 211 56.25 10.67 -12.57
CA LEU A 211 55.35 9.61 -13.02
C LEU A 211 53.92 9.64 -12.39
N GLY A 212 53.83 10.11 -11.17
CA GLY A 212 52.58 10.11 -10.41
C GLY A 212 51.77 11.40 -10.54
N ASN A 213 52.20 12.37 -11.34
CA ASN A 213 51.62 13.73 -11.37
C ASN A 213 51.57 14.39 -9.97
N LEU A 214 52.51 14.05 -9.09
CA LEU A 214 52.60 14.57 -7.72
C LEU A 214 53.19 15.97 -7.66
N ALA A 215 53.85 16.40 -8.72
CA ALA A 215 54.39 17.74 -8.88
C ALA A 215 54.29 18.15 -10.35
N SER A 216 53.97 19.40 -10.62
CA SER A 216 54.11 20.03 -11.94
C SER A 216 55.24 21.04 -11.94
N LEU A 217 55.96 21.07 -13.04
CA LEU A 217 56.97 22.10 -13.32
C LEU A 217 56.29 23.23 -14.08
N ASP A 218 55.83 24.26 -13.39
CA ASP A 218 55.11 25.38 -14.03
C ASP A 218 56.03 26.35 -14.78
N LYS A 219 57.28 26.42 -14.39
CA LYS A 219 58.28 27.23 -15.09
C LYS A 219 59.65 26.58 -15.08
N PHE A 220 60.06 26.09 -16.22
CA PHE A 220 61.43 25.72 -16.46
C PHE A 220 62.19 26.90 -17.14
N ALA A 221 62.69 27.81 -16.36
CA ALA A 221 63.47 28.90 -16.91
C ALA A 221 64.94 28.50 -16.98
N GLY A 222 65.33 27.98 -18.13
CA GLY A 222 66.80 27.90 -18.50
C GLY A 222 67.30 29.26 -18.86
N SER A 223 67.61 30.07 -17.85
CA SER A 223 68.41 31.30 -18.06
C SER A 223 69.40 31.45 -16.95
N ALA A 224 70.64 31.76 -17.35
CA ALA A 224 71.87 31.82 -16.51
C ALA A 224 71.84 32.94 -15.46
N SER A 225 70.71 33.47 -15.07
CA SER A 225 70.63 34.54 -14.07
C SER A 225 69.42 34.29 -13.15
N GLY A 226 69.61 33.58 -12.07
CA GLY A 226 68.86 33.71 -10.82
C GLY A 226 67.40 33.34 -10.80
N SER A 227 66.89 32.50 -11.73
CA SER A 227 65.51 32.12 -11.74
C SER A 227 65.25 30.93 -10.81
N SER A 228 64.44 31.11 -9.78
CA SER A 228 63.90 30.05 -8.93
C SER A 228 62.94 29.19 -9.71
N SER A 229 63.16 27.87 -9.76
CA SER A 229 62.21 26.92 -10.27
C SER A 229 61.00 26.84 -9.29
N GLU A 230 59.84 27.19 -9.74
CA GLU A 230 58.62 27.09 -8.94
C GLU A 230 58.00 25.71 -9.15
N PHE A 231 57.84 24.96 -8.06
CA PHE A 231 57.22 23.65 -8.05
C PHE A 231 55.86 23.76 -7.40
N THR A 232 54.83 23.38 -8.12
CA THR A 232 53.51 23.24 -7.55
C THR A 232 53.30 21.77 -7.22
N PHE A 233 52.97 21.49 -5.95
CA PHE A 233 52.72 20.14 -5.45
C PHE A 233 51.26 19.80 -5.56
N ALA A 234 50.96 18.57 -5.97
CA ALA A 234 49.61 18.06 -5.90
C ALA A 234 49.18 17.88 -4.42
N PRO A 235 47.93 18.14 -4.07
CA PRO A 235 47.45 17.97 -2.69
C PRO A 235 47.53 16.53 -2.17
N THR A 236 47.86 15.59 -3.04
CA THR A 236 48.03 14.16 -2.73
C THR A 236 49.40 13.78 -2.20
N VAL A 237 50.39 14.68 -2.24
CA VAL A 237 51.71 14.44 -1.66
C VAL A 237 51.60 14.44 -0.14
N ASN A 238 51.89 13.30 0.48
CA ASN A 238 51.83 13.13 1.93
C ASN A 238 53.17 12.95 2.62
N SER A 239 54.25 12.79 1.86
CA SER A 239 55.61 12.73 2.41
C SER A 239 56.65 13.38 1.47
N LEU A 240 57.59 14.10 2.03
CA LEU A 240 58.69 14.75 1.33
C LEU A 240 60.00 14.40 2.01
N PHE A 241 60.98 13.94 1.21
CA PHE A 241 62.34 13.69 1.65
C PHE A 241 63.29 14.60 0.87
N HIS A 242 64.09 15.33 1.57
CA HIS A 242 65.04 16.24 0.97
C HIS A 242 66.45 15.95 1.49
N ILE A 243 67.37 15.61 0.60
CA ILE A 243 68.79 15.30 0.92
C ILE A 243 69.66 16.32 0.25
N LEU A 244 70.55 16.95 1.06
CA LEU A 244 71.55 17.91 0.65
C LEU A 244 72.93 17.29 0.84
N GLY A 245 73.72 17.22 -0.20
CA GLY A 245 75.03 16.65 -0.15
C GLY A 245 76.03 17.43 -1.04
N GLY A 246 76.56 18.57 -0.58
CA GLY A 246 77.47 19.43 -1.36
C GLY A 246 76.84 19.90 -2.68
N PRO A 247 77.39 19.52 -3.84
CA PRO A 247 76.78 19.88 -5.14
C PRO A 247 75.53 19.06 -5.54
N PHE A 248 75.16 18.08 -4.72
CA PHE A 248 73.99 17.18 -4.97
C PHE A 248 72.82 17.51 -4.09
N THR A 249 71.69 17.72 -4.70
CA THR A 249 70.39 17.86 -4.02
C THR A 249 69.46 16.85 -4.59
N TRP A 250 68.78 16.05 -3.73
CA TRP A 250 67.76 15.12 -4.12
C TRP A 250 66.55 15.34 -3.28
N THR A 251 65.39 15.46 -3.95
CA THR A 251 64.08 15.62 -3.30
C THR A 251 63.16 14.54 -3.81
N ALA A 252 62.65 13.75 -2.93
CA ALA A 252 61.64 12.74 -3.23
C ALA A 252 60.28 13.10 -2.63
N PHE A 253 59.28 13.00 -3.44
CA PHE A 253 57.86 13.17 -3.07
C PHE A 253 57.21 11.81 -3.09
N ILE A 254 56.57 11.44 -2.00
CA ILE A 254 55.90 10.14 -1.85
C ILE A 254 54.43 10.40 -1.63
N ASP A 255 53.59 9.71 -2.43
CA ASP A 255 52.17 9.52 -2.19
C ASP A 255 52.01 8.06 -1.76
N ALA A 256 51.88 7.83 -0.47
CA ALA A 256 51.60 6.49 0.10
C ALA A 256 50.31 6.57 0.92
N LEU A 257 49.21 6.23 0.31
CA LEU A 257 47.89 6.31 0.93
C LEU A 257 47.22 4.93 0.94
N LYS A 258 46.70 4.56 2.09
CA LYS A 258 45.74 3.52 2.23
C LYS A 258 44.51 4.11 2.93
N GLU A 259 43.39 4.08 2.27
CA GLU A 259 42.11 4.63 2.75
C GLU A 259 41.04 3.58 2.63
N ASP A 260 40.33 3.33 3.72
CA ASP A 260 39.21 2.43 3.82
C ASP A 260 37.97 3.24 4.20
N GLY A 261 37.04 3.37 3.27
CA GLY A 261 35.76 4.04 3.48
C GLY A 261 34.62 3.05 3.62
N LEU A 262 33.73 3.29 4.57
CA LEU A 262 32.50 2.49 4.77
C LEU A 262 31.31 3.43 4.93
N VAL A 263 30.30 3.26 4.09
CA VAL A 263 29.01 3.95 4.18
C VAL A 263 27.92 2.91 4.33
N LYS A 264 27.06 3.12 5.32
CA LYS A 264 25.89 2.28 5.58
C LYS A 264 24.63 3.16 5.55
N VAL A 265 23.67 2.80 4.70
CA VAL A 265 22.36 3.42 4.64
C VAL A 265 21.34 2.38 5.07
N LEU A 266 20.43 2.76 5.98
CA LEU A 266 19.30 1.92 6.41
C LEU A 266 18.06 2.80 6.49
N ALA A 267 17.02 2.43 5.75
CA ALA A 267 15.72 3.06 5.81
C ALA A 267 14.63 2.00 6.05
N GLU A 268 13.78 2.21 7.04
CA GLU A 268 12.73 1.29 7.44
C GLU A 268 11.36 2.01 7.48
N PRO A 269 10.77 2.38 6.32
CA PRO A 269 9.45 2.95 6.29
C PRO A 269 8.38 1.90 6.58
N THR A 270 7.38 2.30 7.36
CA THR A 270 6.21 1.49 7.69
C THR A 270 4.96 2.28 7.34
N LEU A 271 4.00 1.63 6.67
CA LEU A 271 2.75 2.27 6.25
C LEU A 271 1.60 1.27 6.37
N ILE A 272 0.41 1.78 6.69
CA ILE A 272 -0.81 0.98 6.81
C ILE A 272 -1.80 1.40 5.72
N ALA A 273 -2.39 0.43 5.04
CA ALA A 273 -3.44 0.64 4.05
C ALA A 273 -4.59 -0.35 4.23
N MET A 274 -5.78 0.03 3.79
CA MET A 274 -6.91 -0.88 3.68
C MET A 274 -6.75 -1.79 2.45
N SER A 275 -7.23 -3.02 2.55
CA SER A 275 -7.26 -3.95 1.41
C SER A 275 -7.96 -3.32 0.20
N GLY A 276 -7.29 -3.32 -0.97
CA GLY A 276 -7.78 -2.74 -2.21
C GLY A 276 -7.58 -1.21 -2.33
N GLN A 277 -7.02 -0.53 -1.31
CA GLN A 277 -6.77 0.91 -1.34
C GLN A 277 -5.27 1.20 -1.46
N SER A 278 -4.93 2.19 -2.28
CA SER A 278 -3.57 2.69 -2.38
C SER A 278 -3.26 3.65 -1.25
N ALA A 279 -2.10 3.51 -0.66
CA ALA A 279 -1.55 4.44 0.33
C ALA A 279 -0.14 4.87 -0.07
N SER A 280 0.22 6.09 0.27
CA SER A 280 1.55 6.65 0.05
C SER A 280 2.03 7.42 1.25
N PHE A 281 3.34 7.38 1.47
CA PHE A 281 4.05 8.06 2.54
C PHE A 281 5.33 8.65 1.99
N LEU A 282 5.68 9.87 2.38
CA LEU A 282 6.94 10.52 2.07
C LEU A 282 7.48 11.18 3.33
N ALA A 283 8.67 10.76 3.74
CA ALA A 283 9.46 11.41 4.78
C ALA A 283 10.73 11.99 4.15
N GLY A 284 10.74 13.29 3.93
CA GLY A 284 11.83 13.98 3.23
C GLY A 284 11.58 15.48 3.14
N GLY A 285 12.07 16.06 2.07
CA GLY A 285 11.92 17.47 1.76
C GLY A 285 11.83 17.70 0.25
N GLU A 286 11.87 18.95 -0.12
CA GLU A 286 11.94 19.40 -1.52
C GLU A 286 13.11 20.32 -1.70
N PHE A 287 13.85 20.16 -2.78
CA PHE A 287 14.95 21.08 -3.10
C PHE A 287 14.66 21.81 -4.41
N PRO A 288 15.01 23.11 -4.48
CA PRO A 288 14.77 23.93 -5.64
C PRO A 288 15.79 23.66 -6.75
N ILE A 289 15.30 23.43 -7.96
CA ILE A 289 16.12 23.33 -9.18
C ILE A 289 15.85 24.55 -10.05
N PRO A 290 16.84 25.37 -10.40
CA PRO A 290 16.66 26.44 -11.33
C PRO A 290 16.50 25.90 -12.76
N VAL A 291 15.37 26.19 -13.39
CA VAL A 291 15.04 25.79 -14.77
C VAL A 291 14.99 27.04 -15.66
N PRO A 292 15.78 27.10 -16.74
CA PRO A 292 15.75 28.22 -17.67
C PRO A 292 14.41 28.24 -18.42
N GLN A 293 13.66 29.34 -18.31
CA GLN A 293 12.35 29.55 -18.95
C GLN A 293 12.37 30.37 -20.24
N GLY A 294 13.54 30.63 -20.81
CA GLY A 294 13.70 31.51 -21.99
C GLY A 294 13.83 32.97 -21.61
N LEU A 295 14.26 33.79 -22.57
CA LEU A 295 14.45 35.25 -22.41
C LEU A 295 15.29 35.66 -21.18
N GLY A 296 16.18 34.80 -20.68
CA GLY A 296 17.03 35.07 -19.53
C GLY A 296 16.33 34.93 -18.15
N THR A 297 15.08 34.52 -18.12
CA THR A 297 14.36 34.25 -16.86
C THR A 297 14.65 32.82 -16.35
N VAL A 298 14.79 32.67 -15.04
CA VAL A 298 15.01 31.40 -14.37
C VAL A 298 13.77 31.09 -13.51
N GLY A 299 13.08 30.01 -13.82
CA GLY A 299 12.03 29.45 -12.97
C GLY A 299 12.64 28.53 -11.91
N ILE A 300 11.91 28.25 -10.86
CA ILE A 300 12.30 27.30 -9.82
C ILE A 300 11.32 26.12 -9.87
N GLU A 301 11.84 24.92 -10.04
CA GLU A 301 11.11 23.66 -9.91
C GLU A 301 11.54 22.96 -8.62
N TYR A 302 10.57 22.54 -7.80
CA TYR A 302 10.84 21.81 -6.58
C TYR A 302 10.81 20.31 -6.85
N LYS A 303 11.86 19.61 -6.46
CA LYS A 303 11.95 18.15 -6.58
C LYS A 303 12.02 17.50 -5.21
N GLN A 304 11.15 16.53 -4.99
CA GLN A 304 11.07 15.78 -3.74
C GLN A 304 12.26 14.83 -3.59
N PHE A 305 12.74 14.70 -2.36
CA PHE A 305 13.74 13.72 -1.95
C PHE A 305 13.43 13.18 -0.56
N GLY A 306 14.00 12.03 -0.22
CA GLY A 306 13.80 11.36 1.05
C GLY A 306 13.38 9.91 0.90
N VAL A 307 12.67 9.39 1.90
CA VAL A 307 12.15 8.03 1.92
C VAL A 307 10.67 8.05 1.55
N SER A 308 10.33 7.44 0.43
CA SER A 308 8.97 7.32 -0.07
C SER A 308 8.55 5.85 -0.13
N LEU A 309 7.32 5.57 0.22
CA LEU A 309 6.70 4.25 0.12
C LEU A 309 5.28 4.42 -0.40
N ALA A 310 5.01 3.82 -1.56
CA ALA A 310 3.64 3.67 -2.06
C ALA A 310 3.33 2.19 -2.17
N PHE A 311 2.14 1.78 -1.73
CA PHE A 311 1.71 0.40 -1.87
C PHE A 311 0.19 0.24 -1.91
N THR A 312 -0.25 -0.87 -2.53
CA THR A 312 -1.66 -1.26 -2.61
C THR A 312 -1.75 -2.73 -2.24
N PRO A 313 -2.24 -3.07 -1.04
CA PRO A 313 -2.44 -4.45 -0.64
C PRO A 313 -3.80 -4.96 -1.09
N THR A 314 -3.91 -6.24 -1.43
CA THR A 314 -5.17 -6.96 -1.63
C THR A 314 -5.11 -8.25 -0.85
N VAL A 315 -5.92 -8.38 0.19
CA VAL A 315 -6.03 -9.59 0.97
C VAL A 315 -6.89 -10.60 0.21
N LEU A 316 -6.31 -11.74 -0.14
CA LEU A 316 -6.98 -12.81 -0.91
C LEU A 316 -7.74 -13.76 0.01
N ASN A 317 -7.09 -14.22 1.08
CA ASN A 317 -7.62 -15.08 2.13
C ASN A 317 -7.08 -14.57 3.48
N ASP A 318 -7.51 -15.14 4.59
CA ASP A 318 -7.14 -14.72 5.95
C ASP A 318 -5.62 -14.54 6.21
N LYS A 319 -4.77 -15.08 5.35
CA LYS A 319 -3.32 -15.06 5.54
C LYS A 319 -2.51 -14.67 4.30
N ARG A 320 -3.10 -14.70 3.10
CA ARG A 320 -2.40 -14.39 1.83
C ARG A 320 -2.78 -13.03 1.31
N MET A 321 -1.78 -12.26 0.91
CA MET A 321 -1.93 -10.90 0.43
C MET A 321 -1.14 -10.70 -0.86
N ASN A 322 -1.78 -10.12 -1.85
CA ASN A 322 -1.12 -9.59 -3.04
C ASN A 322 -0.82 -8.10 -2.78
N ILE A 323 0.41 -7.69 -3.04
CA ILE A 323 0.89 -6.35 -2.70
C ILE A 323 1.61 -5.77 -3.90
N ILE A 324 1.10 -4.65 -4.40
CA ILE A 324 1.83 -3.81 -5.35
C ILE A 324 2.60 -2.79 -4.51
N VAL A 325 3.93 -2.77 -4.59
CA VAL A 325 4.79 -1.94 -3.75
C VAL A 325 5.80 -1.17 -4.57
N ALA A 326 5.99 0.10 -4.23
CA ALA A 326 6.95 1.00 -4.86
C ALA A 326 7.71 1.82 -3.81
N PRO A 327 8.71 1.22 -3.11
CA PRO A 327 9.61 1.96 -2.24
C PRO A 327 10.63 2.76 -3.04
N GLU A 328 10.96 3.95 -2.54
CA GLU A 328 11.98 4.83 -3.09
C GLU A 328 12.75 5.50 -1.95
N VAL A 329 14.08 5.47 -2.03
CA VAL A 329 14.98 6.21 -1.14
C VAL A 329 15.84 7.10 -1.99
N SER A 330 15.77 8.41 -1.77
CA SER A 330 16.52 9.41 -2.51
C SER A 330 17.25 10.36 -1.56
N GLU A 331 18.51 10.65 -1.88
CA GLU A 331 19.41 11.47 -1.07
C GLU A 331 20.07 12.52 -1.95
N LEU A 332 20.31 13.70 -1.38
CA LEU A 332 21.06 14.77 -2.04
C LEU A 332 22.54 14.43 -2.06
N ASP A 333 23.14 14.46 -3.24
CA ASP A 333 24.56 14.22 -3.45
C ASP A 333 25.28 15.53 -3.84
N TYR A 334 26.00 16.10 -2.90
CA TYR A 334 26.78 17.32 -3.13
C TYR A 334 28.09 17.07 -3.86
N THR A 335 28.54 15.83 -3.99
CA THR A 335 29.79 15.51 -4.73
C THR A 335 29.58 15.65 -6.23
N THR A 336 28.36 15.48 -6.70
CA THR A 336 27.97 15.65 -8.10
C THR A 336 27.29 16.99 -8.38
N ALA A 337 27.40 17.95 -7.44
CA ALA A 337 26.77 19.25 -7.56
C ALA A 337 27.30 20.04 -8.76
N ILE A 338 26.38 20.68 -9.48
CA ILE A 338 26.69 21.60 -10.58
C ILE A 338 26.35 23.04 -10.19
N ASN A 339 27.16 23.99 -10.64
CA ASN A 339 26.89 25.41 -10.42
C ASN A 339 26.06 25.98 -11.59
N ILE A 340 24.84 26.43 -11.29
CA ILE A 340 23.96 27.09 -12.25
C ILE A 340 23.70 28.52 -11.74
N ALA A 341 24.08 29.54 -12.51
CA ALA A 341 23.90 30.96 -12.15
C ALA A 341 24.41 31.32 -10.74
N GLY A 342 25.50 30.70 -10.28
CA GLY A 342 26.10 30.95 -8.96
C GLY A 342 25.47 30.15 -7.81
N VAL A 343 24.48 29.30 -8.10
CA VAL A 343 23.85 28.40 -7.11
C VAL A 343 24.35 26.97 -7.34
N ALA A 344 24.87 26.33 -6.28
CA ALA A 344 25.24 24.92 -6.32
C ALA A 344 23.99 24.05 -6.23
N VAL A 345 23.67 23.33 -7.30
CA VAL A 345 22.55 22.38 -7.36
C VAL A 345 23.11 20.98 -7.15
N PRO A 346 22.75 20.28 -6.05
CA PRO A 346 23.21 18.92 -5.79
C PRO A 346 22.62 17.93 -6.77
N GLY A 347 23.30 16.82 -7.01
CA GLY A 347 22.73 15.67 -7.66
C GLY A 347 21.74 14.94 -6.75
N LEU A 348 20.96 14.01 -7.32
CA LEU A 348 20.07 13.15 -6.58
C LEU A 348 20.44 11.69 -6.81
N THR A 349 20.81 11.00 -5.72
CA THR A 349 21.03 9.55 -5.74
C THR A 349 19.75 8.86 -5.34
N THR A 350 19.18 8.04 -6.25
CA THR A 350 17.85 7.42 -6.06
C THR A 350 17.96 5.90 -6.14
N ARG A 351 17.33 5.22 -5.17
CA ARG A 351 17.11 3.76 -5.14
C ARG A 351 15.63 3.53 -5.17
N LYS A 352 15.16 2.95 -6.27
CA LYS A 352 13.73 2.77 -6.54
C LYS A 352 13.44 1.36 -6.99
N VAL A 353 12.37 0.77 -6.45
CA VAL A 353 11.86 -0.54 -6.84
C VAL A 353 10.35 -0.40 -7.07
N SER A 354 9.82 -1.12 -8.05
CA SER A 354 8.37 -1.22 -8.27
C SER A 354 8.06 -2.64 -8.70
N THR A 355 7.25 -3.34 -7.92
CA THR A 355 6.93 -4.75 -8.15
C THR A 355 5.60 -5.14 -7.54
N ALA A 356 5.05 -6.28 -7.99
CA ALA A 356 3.89 -6.93 -7.38
C ALA A 356 4.32 -8.30 -6.85
N ILE A 357 3.95 -8.61 -5.62
CA ILE A 357 4.33 -9.85 -4.93
C ILE A 357 3.15 -10.40 -4.15
N GLU A 358 3.18 -11.72 -3.91
CA GLU A 358 2.21 -12.39 -3.07
C GLU A 358 2.93 -13.01 -1.86
N LEU A 359 2.50 -12.64 -0.64
CA LEU A 359 3.11 -13.07 0.62
C LEU A 359 2.04 -13.45 1.65
N ASN A 360 2.42 -14.30 2.59
CA ASN A 360 1.62 -14.57 3.77
C ASN A 360 1.86 -13.52 4.86
N ASP A 361 0.94 -13.43 5.81
CA ASP A 361 1.05 -12.57 6.98
C ASP A 361 2.35 -12.84 7.77
N GLY A 362 3.16 -11.80 7.98
CA GLY A 362 4.45 -11.86 8.65
C GLY A 362 5.60 -12.47 7.85
N GLN A 363 5.38 -12.89 6.61
CA GLN A 363 6.43 -13.44 5.75
C GLN A 363 7.27 -12.33 5.14
N SER A 364 8.59 -12.40 5.28
CA SER A 364 9.53 -11.45 4.67
C SER A 364 10.06 -12.00 3.35
N PHE A 365 10.21 -11.11 2.36
CA PHE A 365 10.77 -11.45 1.06
C PHE A 365 11.67 -10.33 0.54
N ALA A 366 12.83 -10.70 -0.02
CA ALA A 366 13.72 -9.75 -0.68
C ALA A 366 13.22 -9.50 -2.10
N ILE A 367 12.73 -8.29 -2.36
CA ILE A 367 12.14 -7.91 -3.66
C ILE A 367 13.17 -7.36 -4.64
N ALA A 368 14.29 -6.87 -4.16
CA ALA A 368 15.39 -6.38 -4.98
C ALA A 368 16.73 -6.54 -4.25
N GLY A 369 17.78 -6.68 -5.03
CA GLY A 369 19.16 -6.71 -4.55
C GLY A 369 20.09 -6.25 -5.65
N LEU A 370 21.23 -5.64 -5.25
CA LEU A 370 22.30 -5.24 -6.14
C LEU A 370 23.63 -5.56 -5.47
N LEU A 371 24.51 -6.23 -6.19
CA LEU A 371 25.91 -6.34 -5.86
C LEU A 371 26.71 -5.70 -7.00
N LYS A 372 27.43 -4.65 -6.71
CA LYS A 372 28.31 -3.95 -7.66
C LYS A 372 29.71 -3.93 -7.11
N ASP A 373 30.66 -4.49 -7.82
CA ASP A 373 32.08 -4.43 -7.51
C ASP A 373 32.81 -3.81 -8.69
N THR A 374 33.48 -2.71 -8.45
CA THR A 374 34.23 -1.98 -9.46
C THR A 374 35.66 -1.87 -9.00
N ILE A 375 36.55 -2.51 -9.73
CA ILE A 375 37.99 -2.47 -9.50
C ILE A 375 38.63 -1.62 -10.58
N ARG A 376 39.46 -0.66 -10.17
CA ARG A 376 40.26 0.15 -11.03
C ARG A 376 41.71 0.08 -10.57
N GLU A 377 42.60 -0.31 -11.47
CA GLU A 377 44.04 -0.39 -11.25
C GLU A 377 44.76 0.40 -12.33
N ASP A 378 45.48 1.41 -11.91
CA ASP A 378 46.27 2.26 -12.78
C ASP A 378 47.74 2.10 -12.37
N ALA A 379 48.62 1.66 -13.27
CA ALA A 379 50.03 1.53 -13.06
C ALA A 379 50.82 2.33 -14.12
N LYS A 380 51.54 3.35 -13.70
CA LYS A 380 52.44 4.15 -14.51
C LYS A 380 53.87 3.78 -14.14
N LYS A 381 54.68 3.40 -15.12
CA LYS A 381 56.07 2.97 -14.86
C LYS A 381 57.04 3.44 -15.94
N PHE A 382 58.28 3.69 -15.54
CA PHE A 382 59.35 3.86 -16.51
C PHE A 382 59.64 2.55 -17.25
N PRO A 383 59.77 2.59 -18.58
CA PRO A 383 60.18 1.41 -19.34
C PRO A 383 61.47 0.83 -18.76
N ILE A 384 61.56 -0.49 -18.64
CA ILE A 384 62.69 -1.27 -18.13
C ILE A 384 62.86 -1.08 -16.60
N LEU A 385 63.13 0.13 -16.09
CA LEU A 385 63.43 0.43 -14.70
C LEU A 385 62.26 0.10 -13.75
N GLY A 386 61.02 0.44 -14.15
CA GLY A 386 59.83 0.15 -13.35
C GLY A 386 59.48 -1.34 -13.27
N SER A 387 60.13 -2.20 -14.02
CA SER A 387 59.93 -3.64 -14.02
C SER A 387 60.97 -4.42 -13.21
N ILE A 388 61.98 -3.76 -12.65
CA ILE A 388 63.01 -4.38 -11.82
C ILE A 388 62.37 -4.82 -10.48
N PRO A 389 62.55 -6.06 -10.03
CA PRO A 389 62.08 -6.50 -8.73
C PRO A 389 62.62 -5.62 -7.62
N VAL A 390 61.82 -5.23 -6.65
CA VAL A 390 62.12 -4.38 -5.48
C VAL A 390 62.43 -2.93 -5.88
N LEU A 391 63.48 -2.68 -6.69
CA LEU A 391 63.89 -1.34 -7.09
C LEU A 391 62.89 -0.64 -8.01
N GLY A 392 62.13 -1.41 -8.78
CA GLY A 392 61.09 -0.87 -9.69
C GLY A 392 59.98 -0.09 -8.96
N ALA A 393 59.80 -0.29 -7.67
CA ALA A 393 58.84 0.49 -6.87
C ALA A 393 59.18 2.00 -6.83
N LEU A 394 60.46 2.35 -6.95
CA LEU A 394 60.96 3.76 -7.01
C LEU A 394 60.67 4.41 -8.38
N PHE A 395 60.39 3.62 -9.41
CA PHE A 395 60.22 4.05 -10.79
C PHE A 395 58.82 3.73 -11.33
N ARG A 396 57.84 3.56 -10.45
CA ARG A 396 56.45 3.35 -10.77
C ARG A 396 55.51 4.04 -9.80
N SER A 397 54.37 4.43 -10.29
CA SER A 397 53.23 4.88 -9.47
C SER A 397 52.07 3.93 -9.71
N VAL A 398 51.55 3.37 -8.65
CA VAL A 398 50.41 2.41 -8.68
C VAL A 398 49.27 2.99 -7.87
N SER A 399 48.07 3.00 -8.45
CA SER A 399 46.81 3.36 -7.79
C SER A 399 45.83 2.21 -7.95
N PHE A 400 45.36 1.69 -6.85
CA PHE A 400 44.32 0.67 -6.77
C PHE A 400 43.13 1.25 -6.07
N GLN A 401 41.96 1.16 -6.70
CA GLN A 401 40.69 1.57 -6.13
C GLN A 401 39.67 0.46 -6.33
N ARG A 402 38.99 0.07 -5.23
CA ARG A 402 37.89 -0.87 -5.25
C ARG A 402 36.68 -0.22 -4.62
N ASN A 403 35.57 -0.20 -5.35
CA ASN A 403 34.29 0.30 -4.88
C ASN A 403 33.29 -0.88 -4.94
N GLU A 404 32.84 -1.31 -3.78
CA GLU A 404 31.87 -2.40 -3.61
C GLU A 404 30.58 -1.84 -3.00
N THR A 405 29.45 -2.10 -3.65
CA THR A 405 28.14 -1.66 -3.16
C THR A 405 27.20 -2.86 -3.13
N GLU A 406 26.65 -3.11 -1.96
CA GLU A 406 25.62 -4.12 -1.72
C GLU A 406 24.31 -3.42 -1.34
N LEU A 407 23.23 -3.71 -2.06
CA LEU A 407 21.89 -3.20 -1.77
C LEU A 407 20.92 -4.37 -1.63
N ILE A 408 20.06 -4.33 -0.63
CA ILE A 408 18.96 -5.26 -0.47
C ILE A 408 17.68 -4.50 -0.06
N VAL A 409 16.57 -4.89 -0.67
CA VAL A 409 15.24 -4.37 -0.31
C VAL A 409 14.35 -5.53 0.11
N ILE A 410 13.91 -5.50 1.36
CA ILE A 410 13.08 -6.54 1.98
C ILE A 410 11.73 -5.94 2.32
N VAL A 411 10.66 -6.70 2.11
CA VAL A 411 9.30 -6.32 2.49
C VAL A 411 8.68 -7.38 3.38
N THR A 412 7.88 -6.94 4.34
CA THR A 412 7.17 -7.79 5.31
C THR A 412 5.78 -7.24 5.54
N PRO A 413 4.74 -7.85 4.97
CA PRO A 413 3.35 -7.44 5.25
C PRO A 413 2.85 -8.08 6.54
N ARG A 414 2.01 -7.35 7.27
CA ARG A 414 1.29 -7.84 8.45
C ARG A 414 -0.14 -7.37 8.45
N LEU A 415 -1.07 -8.23 8.85
CA LEU A 415 -2.44 -7.83 9.12
C LEU A 415 -2.48 -6.97 10.38
N ALA A 416 -2.89 -5.72 10.23
CA ALA A 416 -2.92 -4.76 11.31
C ALA A 416 -4.29 -4.77 12.00
N LYS A 417 -4.27 -4.71 13.34
CA LYS A 417 -5.44 -4.45 14.17
C LYS A 417 -5.35 -3.02 14.70
N PRO A 418 -6.47 -2.32 14.85
CA PRO A 418 -6.47 -1.00 15.51
C PRO A 418 -5.81 -1.09 16.88
N ILE A 419 -4.97 -0.10 17.18
CA ILE A 419 -4.26 0.02 18.46
C ILE A 419 -4.96 1.08 19.28
N ASP A 420 -5.08 0.86 20.59
CA ASP A 420 -5.55 1.89 21.50
C ASP A 420 -4.43 2.92 21.73
N VAL A 421 -4.70 4.16 21.31
CA VAL A 421 -3.72 5.28 21.35
C VAL A 421 -3.25 5.59 22.77
N ALA A 422 -4.09 5.32 23.77
CA ALA A 422 -3.76 5.58 25.18
C ALA A 422 -2.56 4.75 25.72
N THR A 423 -2.19 3.67 25.03
CA THR A 423 -1.11 2.77 25.45
C THR A 423 0.19 2.92 24.66
N GLN A 424 0.22 3.77 23.62
CA GLN A 424 1.39 3.92 22.76
C GLN A 424 2.26 5.09 23.20
N PRO A 425 3.51 4.86 23.66
CA PRO A 425 4.42 5.95 23.96
C PRO A 425 4.90 6.62 22.66
N LEU A 426 4.75 7.94 22.61
CA LEU A 426 5.30 8.73 21.51
C LEU A 426 6.82 8.90 21.67
N PRO A 427 7.58 9.05 20.59
CA PRO A 427 9.01 9.35 20.64
C PRO A 427 9.33 10.61 21.47
N THR A 428 8.40 11.57 21.47
CA THR A 428 8.49 12.85 22.20
C THR A 428 8.21 12.74 23.69
N ASP A 429 7.54 11.69 24.15
CA ASP A 429 7.16 11.52 25.56
C ASP A 429 8.35 11.38 26.51
N LYS A 430 9.48 10.91 25.96
CA LYS A 430 10.73 10.75 26.71
C LYS A 430 11.63 12.00 26.65
N PHE A 431 11.26 12.99 25.84
CA PHE A 431 12.02 14.22 25.78
C PHE A 431 11.69 15.10 26.99
N ILE A 432 12.69 15.42 27.75
CA ILE A 432 12.60 16.35 28.88
C ILE A 432 13.38 17.58 28.49
N GLU A 433 12.72 18.73 28.46
CA GLU A 433 13.36 20.00 28.17
C GLU A 433 14.40 20.31 29.26
N PRO A 434 15.66 20.61 28.94
CA PRO A 434 16.67 20.94 29.92
C PRO A 434 16.35 22.29 30.54
N SER A 435 16.58 22.42 31.86
CA SER A 435 16.54 23.72 32.51
C SER A 435 17.65 24.64 32.00
N ASP A 436 17.48 25.96 32.14
CA ASP A 436 18.50 26.93 31.72
C ASP A 436 19.88 26.63 32.32
N SER A 437 19.94 26.16 33.56
CA SER A 437 21.18 25.74 34.17
C SER A 437 21.79 24.47 33.57
N GLU A 438 20.98 23.52 33.19
CA GLU A 438 21.46 22.29 32.51
C GLU A 438 21.92 22.59 31.09
N PHE A 439 21.24 23.48 30.36
CA PHE A 439 21.61 23.86 29.02
C PHE A 439 22.86 24.72 28.98
N PHE A 440 22.89 25.85 29.74
CA PHE A 440 23.97 26.84 29.65
C PHE A 440 25.23 26.45 30.42
N PHE A 441 25.11 25.78 31.59
CA PHE A 441 26.30 25.44 32.42
C PHE A 441 26.78 24.01 32.21
N LEU A 442 25.88 23.05 31.92
CA LEU A 442 26.25 21.65 31.74
C LEU A 442 26.26 21.21 30.25
N GLY A 443 25.80 22.05 29.34
CA GLY A 443 25.76 21.75 27.90
C GLY A 443 24.86 20.56 27.57
N LEU A 444 23.86 20.25 28.39
CA LEU A 444 22.96 19.13 28.17
C LEU A 444 21.87 19.55 27.18
N LEU A 445 21.70 18.76 26.11
CA LEU A 445 20.63 18.95 25.12
C LEU A 445 19.29 18.33 25.55
N GLN A 446 19.30 17.49 26.58
CA GLN A 446 18.12 16.85 27.17
C GLN A 446 18.22 16.93 28.68
N GLY A 447 17.13 17.36 29.33
CA GLY A 447 17.02 17.46 30.79
C GLY A 447 17.06 16.06 31.44
N ARG A 448 17.53 16.02 32.66
CA ARG A 448 17.50 14.78 33.45
C ARG A 448 16.11 14.55 34.01
N ALA A 449 15.61 13.31 33.90
CA ALA A 449 14.38 12.93 34.53
C ALA A 449 14.44 13.26 36.05
N PRO A 450 13.43 13.93 36.63
CA PRO A 450 13.41 14.20 38.07
C PRO A 450 13.58 12.84 38.76
N LYS A 451 14.58 12.79 39.67
CA LYS A 451 14.81 11.61 40.51
C LYS A 451 13.52 11.30 41.21
N PRO A 452 12.95 10.10 41.11
CA PRO A 452 11.69 9.81 41.81
C PRO A 452 11.87 10.17 43.25
N ALA A 453 10.98 11.04 43.74
CA ALA A 453 10.98 11.42 45.16
C ALA A 453 11.02 10.13 46.02
N PRO A 454 11.83 10.05 47.07
CA PRO A 454 11.79 8.91 47.96
C PRO A 454 10.34 8.65 48.30
N ARG A 455 9.79 7.50 47.97
CA ARG A 455 8.43 7.14 48.42
C ARG A 455 8.42 7.36 49.89
N ALA A 456 7.58 8.31 50.35
CA ALA A 456 7.30 8.45 51.75
C ALA A 456 6.98 7.05 52.28
N PRO A 457 7.59 6.62 53.40
CA PRO A 457 7.25 5.31 53.95
C PRO A 457 5.74 5.30 54.12
N LEU A 458 5.09 4.30 53.51
CA LEU A 458 3.65 4.09 53.70
C LEU A 458 3.40 4.12 55.22
N PRO A 459 2.43 4.88 55.70
CA PRO A 459 2.10 4.88 57.12
C PRO A 459 1.87 3.41 57.49
N ILE A 460 2.63 2.94 58.46
CA ILE A 460 2.45 1.61 59.06
C ILE A 460 1.07 1.70 59.75
N THR A 461 0.02 1.42 59.02
CA THR A 461 -1.28 1.17 59.56
C THR A 461 -1.16 -0.06 60.43
N ASP A 462 -1.55 0.10 61.67
CA ASP A 462 -1.52 -0.83 62.79
C ASP A 462 -1.63 -2.32 62.36
N LYS A 463 -0.79 -3.13 62.98
CA LYS A 463 -0.75 -4.59 62.94
C LYS A 463 -2.06 -5.28 63.36
N LYS A 464 -3.23 -4.81 62.93
CA LYS A 464 -4.53 -5.44 63.22
C LYS A 464 -5.42 -5.60 62.01
N ALA A 465 -4.90 -5.47 60.82
CA ALA A 465 -5.58 -5.99 59.65
C ALA A 465 -5.00 -7.39 59.38
N GLY A 466 -5.47 -8.37 60.08
CA GLY A 466 -5.45 -9.77 59.67
C GLY A 466 -6.20 -9.88 58.34
N PHE A 467 -6.04 -11.00 57.66
CA PHE A 467 -6.66 -11.35 56.37
C PHE A 467 -8.20 -11.44 56.42
N ASP A 468 -8.88 -10.44 56.99
CA ASP A 468 -10.33 -10.28 57.00
C ASP A 468 -10.75 -9.42 55.82
N GLY A 469 -10.64 -9.95 54.62
CA GLY A 469 -11.34 -9.47 53.44
C GLY A 469 -12.52 -10.39 53.13
N GLU A 470 -13.44 -9.95 52.31
CA GLU A 470 -14.66 -10.65 51.88
C GLU A 470 -14.44 -12.10 51.40
N PHE A 471 -13.19 -12.54 51.24
CA PHE A 471 -12.77 -13.89 50.87
C PHE A 471 -11.83 -14.54 51.88
N GLY A 472 -11.81 -14.06 53.13
CA GLY A 472 -10.96 -14.59 54.21
C GLY A 472 -11.42 -15.97 54.67
N HIS A 473 -10.67 -17.00 54.31
CA HIS A 473 -10.74 -18.28 55.03
C HIS A 473 -9.81 -18.18 56.28
N THR A 474 -10.36 -18.27 57.45
CA THR A 474 -9.61 -18.55 58.69
C THR A 474 -9.10 -19.98 58.59
N VAL A 475 -7.78 -20.15 58.54
CA VAL A 475 -7.14 -21.45 58.73
C VAL A 475 -7.00 -21.69 60.23
N PRO A 476 -7.40 -22.85 60.74
CA PRO A 476 -7.39 -23.15 62.17
C PRO A 476 -5.99 -23.19 62.80
#